data_947330d2a8e16e71d1d1618a21ab3f18
#
_entry.id   947330d2a8e16e71d1d1618a21ab3f18
#
_cell.length_a   1.000
_cell.length_b   1.000
_cell.length_c   1.000
_cell.angle_alpha   90.00
_cell.angle_beta   90.00
_cell.angle_gamma   90.00
#
_symmetry.space_group_name_H-M   'P 1'
#
loop_
_entity.id
_entity.type
_entity.pdbx_description
1 polymer ?
#
loop_
_entity_poly.entity_id
_entity_poly.type
_entity_poly.pdbx_seq_one_letter_code
_entity_poly.pdbx_strand_id
1 'polypeptide(L)'
;GISIDRVFNEQLKGVSREDSLQLLLKYGKKEGTFSSEEFAQLAQRKNDYYLEMIQAITPEDVYPGILSLLTELREANIKIALASASKNGPFLLEKMQLTPLFDAIANPADVQAGKPAPDIFILAAKEIDLTPAECLGIEDAKAGIQAILASGAQPVGVGRKEELGEGLPIVPETSALTFDYLKKVWLDHEG
;
A
#
# COMPACT_ATOMS: atom_id res chain seq x y z
N GLY A 1 17.17 -6.93 -21.26
CA GLY A 1 16.04 -6.78 -20.34
C GLY A 1 15.94 -7.97 -19.39
N ILE A 2 15.22 -7.82 -18.28
CA ILE A 2 14.87 -8.91 -17.36
C ILE A 2 13.41 -9.21 -17.62
N SER A 3 13.10 -10.46 -18.05
CA SER A 3 11.73 -10.93 -18.17
C SER A 3 11.30 -11.51 -16.83
N ILE A 4 10.12 -11.14 -16.34
CA ILE A 4 9.57 -11.61 -15.08
C ILE A 4 8.26 -12.37 -15.34
N ASP A 5 7.98 -13.37 -14.51
CA ASP A 5 6.70 -14.07 -14.50
C ASP A 5 5.73 -13.42 -13.48
N ARG A 6 4.49 -13.92 -13.48
CA ARG A 6 3.44 -13.42 -12.59
C ARG A 6 3.78 -13.65 -11.11
N VAL A 7 4.36 -14.80 -10.78
CA VAL A 7 4.68 -15.16 -9.39
C VAL A 7 5.74 -14.23 -8.82
N PHE A 8 6.77 -13.93 -9.62
CA PHE A 8 7.78 -12.96 -9.20
C PHE A 8 7.22 -11.53 -9.12
N ASN A 9 6.32 -11.15 -10.04
CA ASN A 9 5.71 -9.82 -10.02
C ASN A 9 4.95 -9.54 -8.70
N GLU A 10 4.34 -10.57 -8.07
CA GLU A 10 3.69 -10.40 -6.77
C GLU A 10 4.67 -9.97 -5.66
N GLN A 11 5.95 -10.38 -5.75
CA GLN A 11 6.98 -9.99 -4.77
C GLN A 11 7.41 -8.51 -4.90
N LEU A 12 7.06 -7.87 -6.01
CA LEU A 12 7.36 -6.44 -6.24
C LEU A 12 6.27 -5.51 -5.72
N LYS A 13 5.13 -6.07 -5.29
CA LYS A 13 4.02 -5.29 -4.74
C LYS A 13 4.30 -4.86 -3.30
N GLY A 14 3.86 -3.68 -2.95
CA GLY A 14 3.91 -3.14 -1.59
C GLY A 14 5.29 -2.77 -1.06
N VAL A 15 6.35 -2.93 -1.87
CA VAL A 15 7.72 -2.56 -1.50
C VAL A 15 8.16 -1.23 -2.15
N SER A 16 9.25 -0.64 -1.64
CA SER A 16 9.78 0.61 -2.18
C SER A 16 10.29 0.45 -3.63
N ARG A 17 10.48 1.59 -4.32
CA ARG A 17 11.06 1.61 -5.67
C ARG A 17 12.44 0.96 -5.70
N GLU A 18 13.26 1.29 -4.73
CA GLU A 18 14.63 0.83 -4.59
C GLU A 18 14.66 -0.69 -4.31
N ASP A 19 13.84 -1.17 -3.37
CA ASP A 19 13.72 -2.60 -3.05
C ASP A 19 13.19 -3.39 -4.26
N SER A 20 12.18 -2.87 -4.94
CA SER A 20 11.65 -3.46 -6.18
C SER A 20 12.74 -3.61 -7.25
N LEU A 21 13.60 -2.60 -7.43
CA LEU A 21 14.71 -2.67 -8.38
C LEU A 21 15.77 -3.69 -7.94
N GLN A 22 16.12 -3.74 -6.64
CA GLN A 22 17.05 -4.75 -6.10
C GLN A 22 16.53 -6.16 -6.34
N LEU A 23 15.25 -6.42 -6.05
CA LEU A 23 14.61 -7.72 -6.29
C LEU A 23 14.67 -8.09 -7.79
N LEU A 24 14.39 -7.15 -8.68
CA LEU A 24 14.50 -7.35 -10.14
C LEU A 24 15.91 -7.71 -10.57
N LEU A 25 16.93 -7.00 -10.09
CA LEU A 25 18.33 -7.26 -10.41
C LEU A 25 18.77 -8.62 -9.86
N LYS A 26 18.36 -8.98 -8.68
CA LYS A 26 18.63 -10.31 -8.08
C LYS A 26 17.99 -11.42 -8.90
N TYR A 27 16.71 -11.28 -9.25
CA TYR A 27 16.00 -12.24 -10.10
C TYR A 27 16.67 -12.42 -11.47
N GLY A 28 17.11 -11.31 -12.07
CA GLY A 28 17.85 -11.30 -13.33
C GLY A 28 19.32 -11.72 -13.24
N LYS A 29 19.80 -12.14 -12.06
CA LYS A 29 21.22 -12.48 -11.80
C LYS A 29 22.18 -11.36 -12.16
N LYS A 30 21.76 -10.12 -11.91
CA LYS A 30 22.54 -8.89 -12.14
C LYS A 30 22.84 -8.13 -10.84
N GLU A 31 22.77 -8.80 -9.71
CA GLU A 31 23.13 -8.26 -8.41
C GLU A 31 24.61 -7.85 -8.39
N GLY A 32 24.90 -6.64 -7.89
CA GLY A 32 26.27 -6.12 -7.83
C GLY A 32 26.89 -5.71 -9.18
N THR A 33 26.14 -5.75 -10.29
CA THR A 33 26.67 -5.39 -11.64
C THR A 33 26.70 -3.87 -11.84
N PHE A 34 25.95 -3.11 -11.06
CA PHE A 34 25.80 -1.68 -11.21
C PHE A 34 26.42 -0.94 -10.03
N SER A 35 27.10 0.16 -10.29
CA SER A 35 27.52 1.11 -9.28
C SER A 35 26.31 1.75 -8.59
N SER A 36 26.52 2.40 -7.43
CA SER A 36 25.45 3.12 -6.74
C SER A 36 24.82 4.22 -7.61
N GLU A 37 25.62 4.89 -8.44
CA GLU A 37 25.16 5.91 -9.37
C GLU A 37 24.29 5.33 -10.48
N GLU A 38 24.75 4.24 -11.12
CA GLU A 38 23.98 3.54 -12.16
C GLU A 38 22.67 2.96 -11.61
N PHE A 39 22.69 2.43 -10.38
CA PHE A 39 21.49 1.97 -9.69
C PHE A 39 20.49 3.11 -9.49
N ALA A 40 20.95 4.27 -9.02
CA ALA A 40 20.09 5.44 -8.84
C ALA A 40 19.49 5.92 -10.16
N GLN A 41 20.28 5.93 -11.26
CA GLN A 41 19.80 6.29 -12.60
C GLN A 41 18.75 5.28 -13.11
N LEU A 42 18.93 3.98 -12.87
CA LEU A 42 17.95 2.95 -13.23
C LEU A 42 16.65 3.11 -12.43
N ALA A 43 16.75 3.38 -11.13
CA ALA A 43 15.59 3.64 -10.27
C ALA A 43 14.83 4.90 -10.72
N GLN A 44 15.56 5.97 -11.06
CA GLN A 44 14.97 7.20 -11.59
C GLN A 44 14.26 6.95 -12.93
N ARG A 45 14.89 6.28 -13.86
CA ARG A 45 14.29 5.98 -15.17
C ARG A 45 13.02 5.12 -15.06
N LYS A 46 13.03 4.13 -14.15
CA LYS A 46 11.83 3.33 -13.84
C LYS A 46 10.70 4.23 -13.33
N ASN A 47 11.03 5.20 -12.48
CA ASN A 47 10.05 6.15 -11.97
C ASN A 47 9.52 7.10 -13.05
N ASP A 48 10.36 7.58 -13.95
CA ASP A 48 9.95 8.48 -15.02
C ASP A 48 8.91 7.79 -15.93
N TYR A 49 9.16 6.55 -16.34
CA TYR A 49 8.16 5.73 -17.05
C TYR A 49 6.87 5.54 -16.26
N TYR A 50 6.97 5.30 -14.96
CA TYR A 50 5.79 5.17 -14.12
C TYR A 50 5.01 6.49 -14.05
N LEU A 51 5.69 7.62 -13.89
CA LEU A 51 5.06 8.94 -13.87
C LEU A 51 4.35 9.26 -15.21
N GLU A 52 4.95 8.90 -16.34
CA GLU A 52 4.29 9.04 -17.66
C GLU A 52 3.00 8.22 -17.71
N MET A 53 3.04 6.96 -17.26
CA MET A 53 1.86 6.09 -17.25
C MET A 53 0.72 6.63 -16.38
N ILE A 54 1.04 7.11 -15.16
CA ILE A 54 0.02 7.59 -14.22
C ILE A 54 -0.53 9.00 -14.54
N GLN A 55 0.04 9.71 -15.55
CA GLN A 55 -0.54 10.97 -16.04
C GLN A 55 -1.96 10.79 -16.60
N ALA A 56 -2.25 9.62 -17.17
CA ALA A 56 -3.55 9.31 -17.77
C ALA A 56 -4.61 8.91 -16.72
N ILE A 57 -4.25 8.77 -15.46
CA ILE A 57 -5.17 8.39 -14.38
C ILE A 57 -6.18 9.53 -14.14
N THR A 58 -7.42 9.13 -13.95
CA THR A 58 -8.60 9.98 -13.76
C THR A 58 -9.44 9.46 -12.58
N PRO A 59 -10.48 10.17 -12.12
CA PRO A 59 -11.39 9.66 -11.09
C PRO A 59 -12.10 8.35 -11.47
N GLU A 60 -12.28 8.08 -12.76
CA GLU A 60 -12.91 6.85 -13.26
C GLU A 60 -12.04 5.61 -13.03
N ASP A 61 -10.73 5.78 -12.75
CA ASP A 61 -9.82 4.69 -12.44
C ASP A 61 -9.84 4.27 -10.96
N VAL A 62 -10.63 4.95 -10.13
CA VAL A 62 -10.85 4.53 -8.74
C VAL A 62 -11.53 3.16 -8.72
N TYR A 63 -10.93 2.23 -8.00
CA TYR A 63 -11.46 0.87 -7.91
C TYR A 63 -12.91 0.86 -7.38
N PRO A 64 -13.75 -0.08 -7.89
CA PRO A 64 -15.16 -0.18 -7.48
C PRO A 64 -15.31 -0.27 -5.95
N GLY A 65 -16.27 0.50 -5.41
CA GLY A 65 -16.61 0.55 -3.98
C GLY A 65 -15.74 1.49 -3.14
N ILE A 66 -14.54 1.88 -3.60
CA ILE A 66 -13.60 2.68 -2.79
C ILE A 66 -14.15 4.08 -2.50
N LEU A 67 -14.66 4.79 -3.48
CA LEU A 67 -15.20 6.13 -3.26
C LEU A 67 -16.38 6.12 -2.27
N SER A 68 -17.29 5.14 -2.38
CA SER A 68 -18.41 4.95 -1.45
C SER A 68 -17.90 4.69 -0.04
N LEU A 69 -16.97 3.73 0.11
CA LEU A 69 -16.39 3.40 1.40
C LEU A 69 -15.72 4.60 2.08
N LEU A 70 -14.87 5.34 1.35
CA LEU A 70 -14.19 6.51 1.92
C LEU A 70 -15.19 7.59 2.35
N THR A 71 -16.27 7.78 1.59
CA THR A 71 -17.34 8.73 1.92
C THR A 71 -18.08 8.29 3.18
N GLU A 72 -18.48 7.04 3.27
CA GLU A 72 -19.18 6.47 4.45
C GLU A 72 -18.31 6.56 5.71
N LEU A 73 -17.01 6.28 5.62
CA LEU A 73 -16.06 6.43 6.73
C LEU A 73 -15.99 7.90 7.20
N ARG A 74 -15.94 8.86 6.27
CA ARG A 74 -15.93 10.30 6.60
C ARG A 74 -17.23 10.72 7.28
N GLU A 75 -18.38 10.28 6.79
CA GLU A 75 -19.70 10.56 7.40
C GLU A 75 -19.81 9.97 8.80
N ALA A 76 -19.18 8.82 9.06
CA ALA A 76 -19.08 8.19 10.36
C ALA A 76 -18.01 8.82 11.28
N ASN A 77 -17.30 9.89 10.85
CA ASN A 77 -16.20 10.52 11.55
C ASN A 77 -15.01 9.56 11.85
N ILE A 78 -14.79 8.57 10.99
CA ILE A 78 -13.63 7.68 11.05
C ILE A 78 -12.47 8.35 10.29
N LYS A 79 -11.33 8.45 10.95
CA LYS A 79 -10.12 9.01 10.37
C LYS A 79 -9.50 8.07 9.34
N ILE A 80 -8.95 8.64 8.26
CA ILE A 80 -8.40 7.91 7.12
C ILE A 80 -7.00 8.40 6.84
N ALA A 81 -6.02 7.49 6.81
CA ALA A 81 -4.64 7.81 6.45
C ALA A 81 -4.12 6.91 5.32
N LEU A 82 -3.29 7.46 4.45
CA LEU A 82 -2.57 6.68 3.43
C LEU A 82 -1.21 6.23 3.98
N ALA A 83 -0.97 4.92 3.97
CA ALA A 83 0.31 4.27 4.33
C ALA A 83 0.94 3.61 3.09
N SER A 84 1.40 4.42 2.14
CA SER A 84 1.96 3.94 0.87
C SER A 84 3.48 3.85 0.91
N ALA A 85 4.06 2.78 0.33
CA ALA A 85 5.49 2.68 0.06
C ALA A 85 5.95 3.55 -1.13
N SER A 86 4.99 4.08 -1.90
CA SER A 86 5.26 4.91 -3.07
C SER A 86 5.25 6.39 -2.74
N LYS A 87 6.31 7.10 -3.10
CA LYS A 87 6.37 8.58 -3.06
C LYS A 87 5.36 9.26 -4.00
N ASN A 88 4.77 8.49 -4.91
CA ASN A 88 3.76 8.99 -5.86
C ASN A 88 2.31 8.88 -5.34
N GLY A 89 2.12 8.41 -4.10
CA GLY A 89 0.80 8.31 -3.47
C GLY A 89 -0.01 9.60 -3.50
N PRO A 90 0.55 10.75 -3.05
CA PRO A 90 -0.15 12.04 -3.09
C PRO A 90 -0.59 12.44 -4.49
N PHE A 91 0.27 12.25 -5.51
CA PHE A 91 -0.05 12.53 -6.90
C PHE A 91 -1.22 11.69 -7.42
N LEU A 92 -1.26 10.39 -7.07
CA LEU A 92 -2.36 9.50 -7.44
C LEU A 92 -3.67 9.92 -6.79
N LEU A 93 -3.66 10.26 -5.49
CA LEU A 93 -4.86 10.75 -4.80
C LEU A 93 -5.38 12.05 -5.42
N GLU A 94 -4.50 12.96 -5.82
CA GLU A 94 -4.86 14.19 -6.50
C GLU A 94 -5.53 13.92 -7.86
N LYS A 95 -4.91 13.06 -8.70
CA LYS A 95 -5.45 12.66 -10.00
C LYS A 95 -6.82 12.00 -9.89
N MET A 96 -7.03 11.17 -8.88
CA MET A 96 -8.30 10.50 -8.61
C MET A 96 -9.30 11.37 -7.81
N GLN A 97 -8.92 12.62 -7.45
CA GLN A 97 -9.73 13.54 -6.63
C GLN A 97 -10.10 12.97 -5.25
N LEU A 98 -9.27 12.12 -4.69
CA LEU A 98 -9.49 11.47 -3.39
C LEU A 98 -8.81 12.19 -2.22
N THR A 99 -7.87 13.10 -2.47
CA THR A 99 -7.10 13.80 -1.42
C THR A 99 -7.97 14.37 -0.29
N PRO A 100 -9.13 15.02 -0.55
CA PRO A 100 -9.95 15.59 0.52
C PRO A 100 -10.58 14.57 1.47
N LEU A 101 -10.57 13.29 1.11
CA LEU A 101 -11.12 12.20 1.95
C LEU A 101 -10.13 11.65 2.96
N PHE A 102 -8.83 12.01 2.84
CA PHE A 102 -7.78 11.58 3.75
C PHE A 102 -7.45 12.65 4.77
N ASP A 103 -7.29 12.24 6.04
CA ASP A 103 -6.85 13.11 7.14
C ASP A 103 -5.31 13.24 7.14
N ALA A 104 -4.59 12.21 6.69
CA ALA A 104 -3.13 12.22 6.59
C ALA A 104 -2.62 11.35 5.43
N ILE A 105 -1.41 11.66 4.97
CA ILE A 105 -0.68 10.90 3.95
C ILE A 105 0.74 10.70 4.46
N ALA A 106 1.01 9.54 5.04
CA ALA A 106 2.33 9.23 5.58
C ALA A 106 3.39 9.22 4.46
N ASN A 107 4.43 10.02 4.66
CA ASN A 107 5.51 10.12 3.68
C ASN A 107 6.51 8.97 3.85
N PRO A 108 6.70 8.10 2.84
CA PRO A 108 7.65 6.99 2.94
C PRO A 108 9.13 7.42 3.07
N ALA A 109 9.44 8.70 2.88
CA ALA A 109 10.79 9.21 3.12
C ALA A 109 11.09 9.46 4.61
N ASP A 110 10.04 9.50 5.46
CA ASP A 110 10.18 9.79 6.90
C ASP A 110 10.26 8.51 7.75
N VAL A 111 10.30 7.33 7.11
CA VAL A 111 10.48 6.05 7.78
C VAL A 111 11.86 5.46 7.55
N GLN A 112 12.35 4.65 8.50
CA GLN A 112 13.68 4.03 8.41
C GLN A 112 13.67 2.78 7.54
N ALA A 113 12.59 1.99 7.61
CA ALA A 113 12.46 0.74 6.87
C ALA A 113 11.13 0.68 6.10
N GLY A 114 11.18 0.15 4.87
CA GLY A 114 10.00 -0.13 4.06
C GLY A 114 9.31 -1.44 4.46
N LYS A 115 8.08 -1.65 3.97
CA LYS A 115 7.35 -2.92 4.13
C LYS A 115 8.26 -4.11 3.75
N PRO A 116 8.33 -5.17 4.55
CA PRO A 116 7.39 -5.58 5.60
C PRO A 116 7.62 -4.97 6.99
N ALA A 117 8.54 -4.01 7.18
CA ALA A 117 8.68 -3.29 8.44
C ALA A 117 7.42 -2.44 8.72
N PRO A 118 7.04 -2.25 10.00
CA PRO A 118 5.79 -1.60 10.40
C PRO A 118 5.78 -0.09 10.27
N ASP A 119 6.93 0.53 10.01
CA ASP A 119 7.21 1.96 10.18
C ASP A 119 6.17 2.86 9.53
N ILE A 120 5.77 2.58 8.28
CA ILE A 120 4.82 3.42 7.54
C ILE A 120 3.41 3.37 8.15
N PHE A 121 2.98 2.23 8.72
CA PHE A 121 1.68 2.12 9.38
C PHE A 121 1.69 2.79 10.74
N ILE A 122 2.81 2.69 11.50
CA ILE A 122 3.00 3.42 12.75
C ILE A 122 2.97 4.92 12.49
N LEU A 123 3.67 5.40 11.45
CA LEU A 123 3.66 6.80 11.06
C LEU A 123 2.25 7.27 10.67
N ALA A 124 1.55 6.52 9.81
CA ALA A 124 0.20 6.86 9.38
C ALA A 124 -0.79 6.98 10.55
N ALA A 125 -0.75 6.04 11.50
CA ALA A 125 -1.58 6.10 12.70
C ALA A 125 -1.25 7.35 13.56
N LYS A 126 0.04 7.62 13.75
CA LYS A 126 0.50 8.80 14.50
C LYS A 126 0.03 10.13 13.89
N GLU A 127 0.07 10.24 12.56
CA GLU A 127 -0.33 11.47 11.84
C GLU A 127 -1.84 11.78 11.95
N ILE A 128 -2.64 10.79 12.36
CA ILE A 128 -4.07 10.97 12.66
C ILE A 128 -4.36 10.91 14.17
N ASP A 129 -3.32 11.08 15.01
CA ASP A 129 -3.41 11.06 16.49
C ASP A 129 -3.99 9.75 17.06
N LEU A 130 -3.66 8.60 16.46
CA LEU A 130 -4.04 7.26 16.93
C LEU A 130 -2.81 6.37 17.11
N THR A 131 -3.01 5.29 17.86
CA THR A 131 -2.07 4.16 17.89
C THR A 131 -2.44 3.12 16.84
N PRO A 132 -1.48 2.31 16.36
CA PRO A 132 -1.82 1.23 15.42
C PRO A 132 -2.91 0.27 15.93
N ALA A 133 -2.95 -0.02 17.24
CA ALA A 133 -3.97 -0.89 17.84
C ALA A 133 -5.40 -0.35 17.70
N GLU A 134 -5.56 0.95 17.45
CA GLU A 134 -6.84 1.61 17.21
C GLU A 134 -7.19 1.69 15.70
N CYS A 135 -6.44 0.99 14.85
CA CYS A 135 -6.56 1.10 13.40
C CYS A 135 -6.80 -0.23 12.70
N LEU A 136 -7.59 -0.20 11.63
CA LEU A 136 -7.60 -1.23 10.60
C LEU A 136 -6.61 -0.85 9.50
N GLY A 137 -5.72 -1.77 9.12
CA GLY A 137 -4.88 -1.63 7.95
C GLY A 137 -5.44 -2.42 6.77
N ILE A 138 -5.67 -1.78 5.63
CA ILE A 138 -6.19 -2.43 4.42
C ILE A 138 -5.04 -2.56 3.42
N GLU A 139 -4.84 -3.76 2.85
CA GLU A 139 -3.66 -4.04 2.04
C GLU A 139 -3.92 -5.16 1.01
N ASP A 140 -3.26 -5.07 -0.14
CA ASP A 140 -3.35 -6.05 -1.23
C ASP A 140 -2.04 -6.84 -1.47
N ALA A 141 -1.00 -6.56 -0.68
CA ALA A 141 0.31 -7.18 -0.82
C ALA A 141 0.75 -7.89 0.48
N LYS A 142 1.39 -9.05 0.35
CA LYS A 142 1.88 -9.84 1.48
C LYS A 142 2.81 -9.04 2.40
N ALA A 143 3.73 -8.26 1.83
CA ALA A 143 4.66 -7.42 2.60
C ALA A 143 3.90 -6.35 3.41
N GLY A 144 2.81 -5.81 2.86
CA GLY A 144 1.98 -4.85 3.57
C GLY A 144 1.17 -5.50 4.70
N ILE A 145 0.58 -6.68 4.49
CA ILE A 145 -0.08 -7.45 5.56
C ILE A 145 0.89 -7.72 6.72
N GLN A 146 2.13 -8.13 6.42
CA GLN A 146 3.16 -8.34 7.43
C GLN A 146 3.50 -7.06 8.19
N ALA A 147 3.57 -5.93 7.49
CA ALA A 147 3.84 -4.63 8.10
C ALA A 147 2.69 -4.17 9.03
N ILE A 148 1.42 -4.39 8.64
CA ILE A 148 0.25 -4.11 9.47
C ILE A 148 0.30 -4.93 10.75
N LEU A 149 0.48 -6.24 10.64
CA LEU A 149 0.60 -7.14 11.79
C LEU A 149 1.74 -6.73 12.72
N ALA A 150 2.91 -6.42 12.15
CA ALA A 150 4.08 -5.99 12.92
C ALA A 150 3.87 -4.63 13.61
N SER A 151 3.00 -3.76 13.08
CA SER A 151 2.66 -2.48 13.71
C SER A 151 1.73 -2.62 14.92
N GLY A 152 1.00 -3.72 15.02
CA GLY A 152 -0.07 -3.94 16.00
C GLY A 152 -1.45 -3.49 15.52
N ALA A 153 -1.60 -3.07 14.27
CA ALA A 153 -2.90 -2.78 13.66
C ALA A 153 -3.61 -4.08 13.21
N GLN A 154 -4.92 -4.03 13.09
CA GLN A 154 -5.72 -5.15 12.60
C GLN A 154 -5.70 -5.19 11.07
N PRO A 155 -5.23 -6.29 10.43
CA PRO A 155 -5.17 -6.38 8.97
C PRO A 155 -6.52 -6.74 8.34
N VAL A 156 -6.76 -6.16 7.16
CA VAL A 156 -7.79 -6.59 6.21
C VAL A 156 -7.14 -6.72 4.84
N GLY A 157 -7.17 -7.92 4.28
CA GLY A 157 -6.60 -8.20 2.97
C GLY A 157 -7.60 -7.97 1.83
N VAL A 158 -7.11 -7.51 0.68
CA VAL A 158 -7.86 -7.45 -0.58
C VAL A 158 -7.14 -8.31 -1.61
N GLY A 159 -7.74 -9.43 -2.00
CA GLY A 159 -7.14 -10.37 -2.95
C GLY A 159 -7.33 -11.82 -2.57
N ARG A 160 -6.34 -12.66 -2.88
CA ARG A 160 -6.41 -14.11 -2.68
C ARG A 160 -5.68 -14.55 -1.42
N LYS A 161 -6.25 -15.49 -0.69
CA LYS A 161 -5.65 -16.07 0.54
C LYS A 161 -4.27 -16.68 0.30
N GLU A 162 -4.09 -17.32 -0.85
CA GLU A 162 -2.82 -17.96 -1.24
C GLU A 162 -1.68 -16.94 -1.39
N GLU A 163 -2.01 -15.68 -1.69
CA GLU A 163 -1.04 -14.60 -1.88
C GLU A 163 -0.81 -13.81 -0.58
N LEU A 164 -1.88 -13.54 0.18
CA LEU A 164 -1.83 -12.67 1.35
C LEU A 164 -1.55 -13.40 2.67
N GLY A 165 -1.89 -14.69 2.75
CA GLY A 165 -1.76 -15.52 3.95
C GLY A 165 -3.11 -15.96 4.51
N GLU A 166 -3.06 -16.89 5.47
CA GLU A 166 -4.25 -17.42 6.13
C GLU A 166 -4.47 -16.75 7.50
N GLY A 167 -5.69 -16.92 8.03
CA GLY A 167 -6.00 -16.49 9.39
C GLY A 167 -6.28 -14.99 9.56
N LEU A 168 -6.52 -14.26 8.48
CA LEU A 168 -6.91 -12.85 8.52
C LEU A 168 -8.18 -12.61 7.68
N PRO A 169 -8.94 -11.55 7.97
CA PRO A 169 -10.06 -11.14 7.13
C PRO A 169 -9.58 -10.77 5.72
N ILE A 170 -10.15 -11.40 4.69
CA ILE A 170 -9.81 -11.14 3.28
C ILE A 170 -11.10 -11.01 2.48
N VAL A 171 -11.15 -9.97 1.63
CA VAL A 171 -12.16 -9.82 0.58
C VAL A 171 -11.51 -10.05 -0.78
N PRO A 172 -12.24 -10.64 -1.78
CA PRO A 172 -11.65 -10.94 -3.08
C PRO A 172 -11.33 -9.71 -3.93
N GLU A 173 -12.06 -8.62 -3.71
CA GLU A 173 -11.95 -7.37 -4.47
C GLU A 173 -12.46 -6.18 -3.67
N THR A 174 -12.14 -4.97 -4.11
CA THR A 174 -12.45 -3.72 -3.40
C THR A 174 -13.95 -3.44 -3.27
N SER A 175 -14.78 -3.93 -4.20
CA SER A 175 -16.25 -3.79 -4.12
C SER A 175 -16.87 -4.50 -2.91
N ALA A 176 -16.17 -5.47 -2.33
CA ALA A 176 -16.57 -6.17 -1.12
C ALA A 176 -16.07 -5.49 0.19
N LEU A 177 -15.22 -4.47 0.08
CA LEU A 177 -14.83 -3.60 1.19
C LEU A 177 -15.93 -2.59 1.47
N THR A 178 -16.91 -2.98 2.28
CA THR A 178 -17.98 -2.08 2.71
C THR A 178 -17.74 -1.58 4.14
N PHE A 179 -18.36 -0.46 4.49
CA PHE A 179 -18.31 0.04 5.87
C PHE A 179 -18.82 -1.01 6.90
N ASP A 180 -19.93 -1.68 6.58
CA ASP A 180 -20.48 -2.73 7.44
C ASP A 180 -19.53 -3.92 7.61
N TYR A 181 -18.82 -4.29 6.53
CA TYR A 181 -17.80 -5.34 6.59
C TYR A 181 -16.66 -4.94 7.54
N LEU A 182 -16.10 -3.75 7.37
CA LEU A 182 -15.01 -3.26 8.23
C LEU A 182 -15.44 -3.13 9.69
N LYS A 183 -16.66 -2.62 9.93
CA LYS A 183 -17.24 -2.54 11.28
C LYS A 183 -17.36 -3.93 11.92
N LYS A 184 -17.82 -4.92 11.17
CA LYS A 184 -17.88 -6.30 11.66
C LYS A 184 -16.50 -6.84 12.02
N VAL A 185 -15.50 -6.68 11.13
CA VAL A 185 -14.11 -7.11 11.38
C VAL A 185 -13.57 -6.48 12.66
N TRP A 186 -13.85 -5.19 12.88
CA TRP A 186 -13.41 -4.48 14.08
C TRP A 186 -14.05 -5.07 15.34
N LEU A 187 -15.36 -5.27 15.34
CA LEU A 187 -16.09 -5.80 16.50
C LEU A 187 -15.70 -7.25 16.84
N ASP A 188 -15.45 -8.07 15.83
CA ASP A 188 -15.00 -9.47 16.00
C ASP A 188 -13.57 -9.53 16.59
N HIS A 189 -12.78 -8.47 16.49
CA HIS A 189 -11.43 -8.38 17.06
C HIS A 189 -11.43 -7.95 18.53
N GLU A 190 -12.36 -7.09 18.94
CA GLU A 190 -12.46 -6.59 20.32
C GLU A 190 -13.12 -7.57 21.28
N GLY A 191 -13.76 -8.64 20.83
CA GLY A 191 -14.49 -9.66 21.61
C GLY A 191 -13.67 -10.88 21.87
#